data_01ec818407bf535339fe21721982456e
#
_entry.id   01ec818407bf535339fe21721982456e
#
_cell.length_a   1.000
_cell.length_b   1.000
_cell.length_c   1.000
_cell.angle_alpha   90.00
_cell.angle_beta   90.00
_cell.angle_gamma   90.00
#
_symmetry.space_group_name_H-M   'P 1'
#
loop_
_entity.id
_entity.type
_entity.pdbx_description
1 polymer ?
#
loop_
_entity_poly.entity_id
_entity_poly.type
_entity_poly.pdbx_seq_one_letter_code
_entity_poly.pdbx_strand_id
1 'polypeptide(L)'
;IPGAVLFDWKRDIIDSTKRDVISKQVLEDSLQRIGVNNDTTLIVYGDFKNWFATFAFWIFKYYGFKDVRLMNGSRKKWFEEDRPLSLDIPSYTRGNFKASDPDKSIRAFMNYVKEEIGSQDKILVDVRTNDEYNGKTLAPTEYSTEYGQMGGHIPGAVNVPWNTMVYEDGTLKSAVELKKLYESLNVTPDKEVITYCGIGERAAYTWFVLKYLLGYPNVKSYDGSWLEWGNTIGNPIEK
;
A
#
# COMPACT_ATOMS: atom_id res chain seq x y z
N ILE A 1 0.61 11.37 18.65
CA ILE A 1 1.01 12.71 18.16
C ILE A 1 -0.12 13.66 18.45
N PRO A 2 0.15 14.87 19.01
CA PRO A 2 -0.91 15.84 19.30
C PRO A 2 -1.76 16.17 18.06
N GLY A 3 -3.09 16.23 18.23
CA GLY A 3 -4.04 16.52 17.15
C GLY A 3 -4.28 15.39 16.15
N ALA A 4 -3.64 14.24 16.30
CA ALA A 4 -3.84 13.11 15.42
C ALA A 4 -5.17 12.39 15.70
N VAL A 5 -5.84 11.95 14.63
CA VAL A 5 -7.08 11.17 14.68
C VAL A 5 -6.78 9.73 14.28
N LEU A 6 -7.31 8.78 15.04
CA LEU A 6 -7.22 7.36 14.67
C LEU A 6 -8.13 7.07 13.46
N PHE A 7 -7.50 6.57 12.41
CA PHE A 7 -8.16 6.03 11.23
C PHE A 7 -7.87 4.53 11.17
N ASP A 8 -8.87 3.71 11.50
CA ASP A 8 -8.71 2.27 11.60
C ASP A 8 -8.87 1.62 10.23
N TRP A 9 -7.86 0.88 9.77
CA TRP A 9 -7.84 0.34 8.43
C TRP A 9 -8.98 -0.66 8.14
N LYS A 10 -9.38 -1.47 9.13
CA LYS A 10 -10.46 -2.45 8.95
C LYS A 10 -11.84 -1.80 8.91
N ARG A 11 -12.01 -0.73 9.70
CA ARG A 11 -13.30 -0.04 9.83
C ARG A 11 -13.47 1.08 8.81
N ASP A 12 -12.38 1.85 8.58
CA ASP A 12 -12.48 3.13 7.89
C ASP A 12 -11.96 3.08 6.44
N ILE A 13 -11.34 1.95 6.01
CA ILE A 13 -10.67 1.83 4.71
C ILE A 13 -11.14 0.60 3.92
N ILE A 14 -11.53 -0.48 4.59
CA ILE A 14 -11.95 -1.73 3.96
C ILE A 14 -13.47 -1.93 4.12
N ASP A 15 -14.13 -2.35 3.04
CA ASP A 15 -15.51 -2.83 3.10
C ASP A 15 -15.54 -4.19 3.80
N SER A 16 -16.15 -4.23 4.99
CA SER A 16 -16.18 -5.43 5.83
C SER A 16 -17.05 -6.56 5.28
N THR A 17 -17.89 -6.28 4.29
CA THR A 17 -18.81 -7.26 3.70
C THR A 17 -18.30 -7.86 2.40
N LYS A 18 -17.51 -7.11 1.64
CA LYS A 18 -17.02 -7.51 0.32
C LYS A 18 -15.51 -7.74 0.30
N ARG A 19 -14.81 -7.34 1.35
CA ARG A 19 -13.34 -7.26 1.37
C ARG A 19 -12.77 -6.49 0.16
N ASP A 20 -13.37 -5.38 -0.14
CA ASP A 20 -12.91 -4.41 -1.13
C ASP A 20 -12.52 -3.11 -0.44
N VAL A 21 -11.96 -2.14 -1.14
CA VAL A 21 -11.84 -0.78 -0.63
C VAL A 21 -13.23 -0.23 -0.33
N ILE A 22 -13.34 0.58 0.72
CA ILE A 22 -14.62 1.20 1.07
C ILE A 22 -15.21 1.97 -0.10
N SER A 23 -16.52 2.15 -0.07
CA SER A 23 -17.20 2.98 -1.07
C SER A 23 -16.84 4.46 -0.90
N LYS A 24 -16.95 5.20 -2.00
CA LYS A 24 -16.79 6.66 -2.05
C LYS A 24 -17.58 7.37 -0.94
N GLN A 25 -18.83 6.98 -0.72
CA GLN A 25 -19.71 7.60 0.28
C GLN A 25 -19.20 7.36 1.70
N VAL A 26 -18.76 6.15 2.01
CA VAL A 26 -18.22 5.80 3.35
C VAL A 26 -16.93 6.57 3.61
N LEU A 27 -16.05 6.70 2.60
CA LEU A 27 -14.84 7.52 2.72
C LEU A 27 -15.17 9.00 2.98
N GLU A 28 -16.12 9.57 2.23
CA GLU A 28 -16.56 10.95 2.43
C GLU A 28 -17.03 11.17 3.87
N ASP A 29 -17.94 10.31 4.35
CA ASP A 29 -18.49 10.40 5.70
C ASP A 29 -17.40 10.26 6.78
N SER A 30 -16.46 9.34 6.61
CA SER A 30 -15.37 9.11 7.56
C SER A 30 -14.44 10.32 7.64
N LEU A 31 -14.05 10.87 6.51
CA LEU A 31 -13.16 12.05 6.45
C LEU A 31 -13.87 13.33 6.92
N GLN A 32 -15.14 13.53 6.53
CA GLN A 32 -15.92 14.67 7.00
C GLN A 32 -16.09 14.66 8.52
N ARG A 33 -16.33 13.49 9.12
CA ARG A 33 -16.49 13.34 10.57
C ARG A 33 -15.30 13.86 11.36
N ILE A 34 -14.10 13.75 10.79
CA ILE A 34 -12.84 14.23 11.39
C ILE A 34 -12.40 15.60 10.88
N GLY A 35 -13.30 16.36 10.26
CA GLY A 35 -13.08 17.76 9.89
C GLY A 35 -12.38 17.98 8.56
N VAL A 36 -12.28 16.97 7.69
CA VAL A 36 -11.57 17.07 6.42
C VAL A 36 -12.41 17.75 5.34
N ASN A 37 -11.79 18.70 4.64
CA ASN A 37 -12.30 19.41 3.46
C ASN A 37 -11.45 19.09 2.23
N ASN A 38 -11.85 19.55 1.04
CA ASN A 38 -11.10 19.28 -0.20
C ASN A 38 -9.75 20.03 -0.29
N ASP A 39 -9.54 21.04 0.52
CA ASP A 39 -8.30 21.82 0.65
C ASP A 39 -7.44 21.42 1.87
N THR A 40 -7.88 20.45 2.65
CA THR A 40 -7.13 19.96 3.80
C THR A 40 -5.87 19.23 3.34
N THR A 41 -4.75 19.47 4.02
CA THR A 41 -3.56 18.63 3.94
C THR A 41 -3.68 17.47 4.93
N LEU A 42 -3.68 16.23 4.45
CA LEU A 42 -3.59 15.03 5.29
C LEU A 42 -2.15 14.58 5.43
N ILE A 43 -1.69 14.40 6.66
CA ILE A 43 -0.41 13.76 6.96
C ILE A 43 -0.71 12.41 7.57
N VAL A 44 -0.43 11.33 6.84
CA VAL A 44 -0.68 9.97 7.29
C VAL A 44 0.58 9.35 7.89
N TYR A 45 0.40 8.62 8.97
CA TYR A 45 1.45 7.83 9.62
C TYR A 45 0.82 6.62 10.31
N GLY A 46 1.63 5.62 10.61
CA GLY A 46 1.15 4.40 11.26
C GLY A 46 2.25 3.65 11.98
N ASP A 47 1.91 2.44 12.41
CA ASP A 47 2.84 1.45 12.91
C ASP A 47 3.39 0.58 11.76
N PHE A 48 4.12 -0.49 12.08
CA PHE A 48 4.71 -1.40 11.08
C PHE A 48 5.45 -0.67 9.96
N LYS A 49 6.25 0.34 10.31
CA LYS A 49 7.01 1.16 9.35
C LYS A 49 6.10 1.77 8.25
N ASN A 50 4.88 2.19 8.61
CA ASN A 50 3.89 2.86 7.74
C ASN A 50 3.14 1.97 6.73
N TRP A 51 3.09 0.65 6.84
CA TRP A 51 2.35 -0.17 5.88
C TRP A 51 0.92 0.31 5.68
N PHE A 52 0.15 0.38 6.77
CA PHE A 52 -1.25 0.78 6.70
C PHE A 52 -1.43 2.26 6.36
N ALA A 53 -0.47 3.11 6.72
CA ALA A 53 -0.48 4.52 6.34
C ALA A 53 -0.33 4.69 4.82
N THR A 54 0.54 3.90 4.17
CA THR A 54 0.68 3.93 2.71
C THR A 54 -0.50 3.31 1.99
N PHE A 55 -1.17 2.33 2.60
CA PHE A 55 -2.41 1.80 2.06
C PHE A 55 -3.55 2.85 2.12
N ALA A 56 -3.68 3.57 3.25
CA ALA A 56 -4.60 4.70 3.36
C ALA A 56 -4.27 5.80 2.34
N PHE A 57 -2.97 6.13 2.18
CA PHE A 57 -2.50 7.08 1.17
C PHE A 57 -2.96 6.67 -0.24
N TRP A 58 -2.78 5.39 -0.60
CA TRP A 58 -3.20 4.87 -1.90
C TRP A 58 -4.72 4.99 -2.11
N ILE A 59 -5.54 4.66 -1.10
CA ILE A 59 -6.99 4.80 -1.16
C ILE A 59 -7.41 6.26 -1.29
N PHE A 60 -6.76 7.18 -0.57
CA PHE A 60 -7.04 8.61 -0.72
C PHE A 60 -6.71 9.08 -2.14
N LYS A 61 -5.61 8.62 -2.73
CA LYS A 61 -5.29 8.91 -4.14
C LYS A 61 -6.26 8.26 -5.10
N TYR A 62 -6.71 7.03 -4.83
CA TYR A 62 -7.70 6.32 -5.62
C TYR A 62 -9.02 7.10 -5.73
N TYR A 63 -9.40 7.82 -4.67
CA TYR A 63 -10.58 8.70 -4.63
C TYR A 63 -10.26 10.18 -4.86
N GLY A 64 -9.11 10.50 -5.42
CA GLY A 64 -8.76 11.84 -5.90
C GLY A 64 -8.40 12.85 -4.81
N PHE A 65 -8.02 12.42 -3.61
CA PHE A 65 -7.55 13.34 -2.56
C PHE A 65 -6.27 14.04 -3.01
N LYS A 66 -6.27 15.39 -2.99
CA LYS A 66 -5.20 16.18 -3.60
C LYS A 66 -3.92 16.18 -2.77
N ASP A 67 -3.97 16.66 -1.54
CA ASP A 67 -2.79 16.87 -0.68
C ASP A 67 -2.75 15.87 0.47
N VAL A 68 -2.34 14.65 0.17
CA VAL A 68 -2.00 13.64 1.17
C VAL A 68 -0.50 13.40 1.18
N ARG A 69 0.10 13.36 2.36
CA ARG A 69 1.54 13.22 2.60
C ARG A 69 1.79 12.08 3.57
N LEU A 70 2.91 11.38 3.38
CA LEU A 70 3.37 10.33 4.27
C LEU A 70 4.44 10.91 5.22
N MET A 71 4.28 10.70 6.52
CA MET A 71 5.32 11.02 7.50
C MET A 71 6.45 9.99 7.39
N ASN A 72 7.66 10.45 7.08
CA ASN A 72 8.82 9.57 6.95
C ASN A 72 9.31 9.11 8.34
N GLY A 73 9.29 7.81 8.61
CA GLY A 73 9.79 7.20 9.84
C GLY A 73 8.73 6.65 10.81
N SER A 74 7.46 6.75 10.51
CA SER A 74 6.34 6.21 11.31
C SER A 74 6.19 6.79 12.74
N ARG A 75 5.21 6.29 13.50
CA ARG A 75 5.01 6.66 14.92
C ARG A 75 6.19 6.24 15.80
N LYS A 76 6.84 5.12 15.47
CA LYS A 76 8.00 4.64 16.23
C LYS A 76 9.12 5.67 16.26
N LYS A 77 9.51 6.22 15.11
CA LYS A 77 10.55 7.24 15.02
C LYS A 77 10.19 8.53 15.75
N TRP A 78 8.94 8.96 15.67
CA TRP A 78 8.45 10.11 16.42
C TRP A 78 8.68 9.93 17.93
N PHE A 79 8.43 8.72 18.43
CA PHE A 79 8.61 8.36 19.83
C PHE A 79 10.10 8.30 20.21
N GLU A 80 10.94 7.69 19.37
CA GLU A 80 12.39 7.57 19.60
C GLU A 80 13.13 8.91 19.56
N GLU A 81 12.54 9.92 18.93
CA GLU A 81 13.06 11.29 18.90
C GLU A 81 12.51 12.17 20.05
N ASP A 82 11.88 11.59 21.07
CA ASP A 82 11.28 12.30 22.20
C ASP A 82 10.36 13.47 21.81
N ARG A 83 9.66 13.34 20.68
CA ARG A 83 8.75 14.37 20.19
C ARG A 83 7.47 14.41 21.03
N PRO A 84 6.74 15.56 21.06
CA PRO A 84 5.56 15.73 21.89
C PRO A 84 4.50 14.65 21.69
N LEU A 85 3.92 14.18 22.79
CA LEU A 85 2.80 13.23 22.83
C LEU A 85 1.61 13.86 23.53
N SER A 86 0.40 13.40 23.23
CA SER A 86 -0.82 13.78 23.93
C SER A 86 -1.72 12.56 24.08
N LEU A 87 -2.50 12.53 25.15
CA LEU A 87 -3.62 11.61 25.36
C LEU A 87 -4.96 12.24 24.96
N ASP A 88 -4.95 13.50 24.55
CA ASP A 88 -6.17 14.20 24.13
C ASP A 88 -6.73 13.56 22.88
N ILE A 89 -8.03 13.32 22.87
CA ILE A 89 -8.77 12.90 21.69
C ILE A 89 -9.30 14.16 21.01
N PRO A 90 -8.74 14.54 19.85
CA PRO A 90 -9.15 15.77 19.20
C PRO A 90 -10.60 15.64 18.68
N SER A 91 -11.32 16.74 18.73
CA SER A 91 -12.66 16.88 18.15
C SER A 91 -12.64 18.00 17.11
N TYR A 92 -13.18 17.72 15.95
CA TYR A 92 -13.23 18.66 14.84
C TYR A 92 -14.66 18.92 14.41
N THR A 93 -14.95 20.13 13.97
CA THR A 93 -16.21 20.41 13.26
C THR A 93 -16.26 19.57 11.99
N ARG A 94 -17.43 19.01 11.68
CA ARG A 94 -17.60 18.19 10.47
C ARG A 94 -17.18 18.96 9.22
N GLY A 95 -16.32 18.36 8.43
CA GLY A 95 -15.84 18.90 7.16
C GLY A 95 -16.82 18.67 6.00
N ASN A 96 -16.39 19.04 4.80
CA ASN A 96 -17.19 18.95 3.57
C ASN A 96 -16.48 18.23 2.41
N PHE A 97 -15.48 17.38 2.71
CA PHE A 97 -14.74 16.63 1.70
C PHE A 97 -15.68 15.91 0.72
N LYS A 98 -15.37 16.01 -0.56
CA LYS A 98 -16.01 15.28 -1.65
C LYS A 98 -14.97 14.51 -2.45
N ALA A 99 -15.14 13.21 -2.49
CA ALA A 99 -14.29 12.32 -3.24
C ALA A 99 -14.60 12.39 -4.75
N SER A 100 -13.57 12.17 -5.56
CA SER A 100 -13.75 11.92 -7.00
C SER A 100 -14.21 10.48 -7.25
N ASP A 101 -14.57 10.17 -8.48
CA ASP A 101 -14.75 8.77 -8.88
C ASP A 101 -13.40 8.03 -8.82
N PRO A 102 -13.41 6.71 -8.61
CA PRO A 102 -12.21 5.92 -8.46
C PRO A 102 -11.24 6.05 -9.64
N ASP A 103 -9.98 6.39 -9.37
CA ASP A 103 -8.91 6.36 -10.38
C ASP A 103 -8.45 4.91 -10.61
N LYS A 104 -9.05 4.26 -11.60
CA LYS A 104 -8.73 2.87 -11.96
C LYS A 104 -7.34 2.72 -12.57
N SER A 105 -6.66 3.81 -12.93
CA SER A 105 -5.30 3.75 -13.49
C SER A 105 -4.25 3.32 -12.50
N ILE A 106 -4.51 3.46 -11.20
CA ILE A 106 -3.57 3.10 -10.12
C ILE A 106 -3.89 1.76 -9.43
N ARG A 107 -4.95 1.07 -9.86
CA ARG A 107 -5.38 -0.23 -9.32
C ARG A 107 -5.37 -1.31 -10.40
N ALA A 108 -4.83 -2.47 -10.10
CA ALA A 108 -4.96 -3.68 -10.90
C ALA A 108 -5.94 -4.65 -10.24
N PHE A 109 -6.68 -5.40 -11.05
CA PHE A 109 -7.55 -6.48 -10.62
C PHE A 109 -7.01 -7.82 -11.11
N MET A 110 -7.40 -8.91 -10.47
CA MET A 110 -6.90 -10.26 -10.76
C MET A 110 -6.93 -10.61 -12.25
N ASN A 111 -8.03 -10.34 -12.96
CA ASN A 111 -8.14 -10.66 -14.37
C ASN A 111 -7.11 -9.92 -15.22
N TYR A 112 -6.91 -8.62 -14.93
CA TYR A 112 -5.88 -7.83 -15.57
C TYR A 112 -4.49 -8.41 -15.31
N VAL A 113 -4.16 -8.73 -14.06
CA VAL A 113 -2.87 -9.36 -13.71
C VAL A 113 -2.68 -10.67 -14.46
N LYS A 114 -3.73 -11.48 -14.58
CA LYS A 114 -3.69 -12.78 -15.28
C LYS A 114 -3.41 -12.65 -16.77
N GLU A 115 -3.98 -11.65 -17.42
CA GLU A 115 -3.76 -11.33 -18.84
C GLU A 115 -2.34 -10.85 -19.11
N GLU A 116 -1.68 -10.27 -18.11
CA GLU A 116 -0.35 -9.65 -18.27
C GLU A 116 0.82 -10.57 -17.89
N ILE A 117 0.56 -11.81 -17.49
CA ILE A 117 1.64 -12.79 -17.24
C ILE A 117 2.43 -13.02 -18.53
N GLY A 118 3.76 -12.82 -18.44
CA GLY A 118 4.68 -12.97 -19.57
C GLY A 118 4.73 -11.75 -20.51
N SER A 119 4.05 -10.65 -20.20
CA SER A 119 4.17 -9.38 -20.94
C SER A 119 5.60 -8.86 -20.91
N GLN A 120 6.06 -8.29 -22.03
CA GLN A 120 7.40 -7.68 -22.12
C GLN A 120 7.40 -6.22 -21.62
N ASP A 121 6.25 -5.55 -21.68
CA ASP A 121 6.09 -4.13 -21.36
C ASP A 121 5.64 -3.91 -19.91
N LYS A 122 5.39 -5.00 -19.16
CA LYS A 122 4.91 -4.94 -17.78
C LYS A 122 5.75 -5.83 -16.88
N ILE A 123 5.79 -5.45 -15.61
CA ILE A 123 6.51 -6.22 -14.60
C ILE A 123 5.69 -6.34 -13.34
N LEU A 124 5.52 -7.58 -12.88
CA LEU A 124 4.93 -7.90 -11.59
C LEU A 124 6.00 -7.86 -10.52
N VAL A 125 5.74 -7.13 -9.45
CA VAL A 125 6.66 -7.01 -8.30
C VAL A 125 5.99 -7.58 -7.06
N ASP A 126 6.47 -8.76 -6.63
CA ASP A 126 6.11 -9.35 -5.36
C ASP A 126 6.94 -8.71 -4.24
N VAL A 127 6.28 -8.02 -3.33
CA VAL A 127 6.95 -7.31 -2.24
C VAL A 127 6.97 -8.08 -0.93
N ARG A 128 6.50 -9.35 -0.95
CA ARG A 128 6.57 -10.25 0.20
C ARG A 128 8.01 -10.67 0.48
N THR A 129 8.23 -11.29 1.61
CA THR A 129 9.53 -11.87 1.96
C THR A 129 9.95 -12.95 0.95
N ASN A 130 11.26 -13.23 0.87
CA ASN A 130 11.77 -14.30 0.02
C ASN A 130 11.15 -15.68 0.36
N ASP A 131 10.85 -15.92 1.63
CA ASP A 131 10.26 -17.20 2.07
C ASP A 131 8.78 -17.30 1.68
N GLU A 132 8.02 -16.20 1.71
CA GLU A 132 6.66 -16.16 1.14
C GLU A 132 6.68 -16.36 -0.37
N TYR A 133 7.58 -15.67 -1.08
CA TYR A 133 7.75 -15.76 -2.54
C TYR A 133 8.07 -17.18 -3.00
N ASN A 134 9.00 -17.85 -2.33
CA ASN A 134 9.41 -19.24 -2.64
C ASN A 134 8.44 -20.30 -2.06
N GLY A 135 7.35 -19.90 -1.45
CA GLY A 135 6.34 -20.79 -0.90
C GLY A 135 6.77 -21.56 0.34
N LYS A 136 7.84 -21.16 1.03
CA LYS A 136 8.28 -21.77 2.28
C LYS A 136 7.41 -21.37 3.46
N THR A 137 6.86 -20.15 3.43
CA THR A 137 5.87 -19.65 4.38
C THR A 137 4.65 -19.13 3.65
N LEU A 138 3.49 -19.19 4.29
CA LEU A 138 2.22 -18.75 3.70
C LEU A 138 1.83 -17.32 4.09
N ALA A 139 2.39 -16.84 5.19
CA ALA A 139 2.16 -15.47 5.69
C ALA A 139 3.34 -15.03 6.56
N PRO A 140 3.53 -13.70 6.76
CA PRO A 140 4.53 -13.20 7.69
C PRO A 140 4.15 -13.56 9.13
N THR A 141 5.17 -13.81 9.96
CA THR A 141 4.99 -14.21 11.36
C THR A 141 4.19 -13.17 12.14
N GLU A 142 4.42 -11.90 11.86
CA GLU A 142 3.78 -10.77 12.52
C GLU A 142 2.30 -10.60 12.13
N TYR A 143 1.87 -11.24 11.03
CA TYR A 143 0.54 -11.06 10.46
C TYR A 143 -0.04 -12.35 9.89
N SER A 144 -0.26 -13.33 10.76
CA SER A 144 -0.69 -14.69 10.39
C SER A 144 -2.10 -14.78 9.76
N THR A 145 -2.87 -13.68 9.76
CA THR A 145 -4.21 -13.65 9.13
C THR A 145 -4.19 -13.53 7.60
N GLU A 146 -3.00 -13.39 7.00
CA GLU A 146 -2.84 -13.28 5.54
C GLU A 146 -2.60 -14.64 4.85
N TYR A 147 -3.08 -15.73 5.41
CA TYR A 147 -2.84 -17.07 4.87
C TYR A 147 -3.51 -17.28 3.50
N GLY A 148 -2.68 -17.47 2.47
CA GLY A 148 -3.08 -18.15 1.24
C GLY A 148 -3.10 -19.66 1.44
N GLN A 149 -3.95 -20.38 0.71
CA GLN A 149 -3.95 -21.85 0.74
C GLN A 149 -2.73 -22.45 0.03
N MET A 150 -2.15 -21.71 -0.91
CA MET A 150 -1.00 -22.13 -1.70
C MET A 150 0.20 -21.22 -1.43
N GLY A 151 1.39 -21.84 -1.38
CA GLY A 151 2.67 -21.12 -1.33
C GLY A 151 3.26 -20.95 -2.74
N GLY A 152 4.06 -19.90 -2.93
CA GLY A 152 4.68 -19.53 -4.20
C GLY A 152 4.35 -18.09 -4.61
N HIS A 153 4.45 -17.79 -5.89
CA HIS A 153 4.25 -16.44 -6.44
C HIS A 153 3.55 -16.46 -7.80
N ILE A 154 3.13 -15.31 -8.29
CA ILE A 154 2.57 -15.14 -9.63
C ILE A 154 3.68 -15.38 -10.66
N PRO A 155 3.49 -16.24 -11.69
CA PRO A 155 4.53 -16.57 -12.63
C PRO A 155 5.19 -15.35 -13.27
N GLY A 156 6.54 -15.35 -13.29
CA GLY A 156 7.33 -14.26 -13.84
C GLY A 156 7.42 -12.99 -12.98
N ALA A 157 6.87 -13.00 -11.76
CA ALA A 157 7.03 -11.89 -10.84
C ALA A 157 8.46 -11.77 -10.31
N VAL A 158 8.94 -10.54 -10.14
CA VAL A 158 10.23 -10.24 -9.52
C VAL A 158 10.02 -10.00 -8.03
N ASN A 159 10.81 -10.66 -7.18
CA ASN A 159 10.72 -10.43 -5.74
C ASN A 159 11.59 -9.24 -5.30
N VAL A 160 10.94 -8.25 -4.74
CA VAL A 160 11.58 -7.07 -4.11
C VAL A 160 10.96 -6.86 -2.74
N PRO A 161 11.46 -7.53 -1.70
CA PRO A 161 10.87 -7.43 -0.37
C PRO A 161 10.75 -5.98 0.11
N TRP A 162 9.56 -5.61 0.58
CA TRP A 162 9.24 -4.23 0.96
C TRP A 162 10.24 -3.61 1.95
N ASN A 163 10.80 -4.41 2.87
CA ASN A 163 11.74 -3.95 3.88
C ASN A 163 13.10 -3.52 3.29
N THR A 164 13.39 -3.86 2.04
CA THR A 164 14.60 -3.38 1.35
C THR A 164 14.54 -1.89 1.04
N MET A 165 13.36 -1.28 1.09
CA MET A 165 13.15 0.15 0.81
C MET A 165 13.39 1.06 2.02
N VAL A 166 13.43 0.51 3.23
CA VAL A 166 13.48 1.28 4.47
C VAL A 166 14.72 0.95 5.28
N TYR A 167 15.16 1.92 6.06
CA TYR A 167 16.14 1.70 7.11
C TYR A 167 15.49 1.06 8.36
N GLU A 168 16.32 0.67 9.32
CA GLU A 168 15.86 0.05 10.55
C GLU A 168 14.95 0.97 11.37
N ASP A 169 15.22 2.28 11.35
CA ASP A 169 14.41 3.31 12.02
C ASP A 169 13.06 3.58 11.30
N GLY A 170 12.78 2.89 10.21
CA GLY A 170 11.54 3.00 9.44
C GLY A 170 11.52 4.18 8.46
N THR A 171 12.60 4.92 8.30
CA THR A 171 12.70 5.93 7.25
C THR A 171 12.98 5.30 5.89
N LEU A 172 12.48 5.93 4.84
CA LEU A 172 12.75 5.52 3.46
C LEU A 172 14.23 5.77 3.10
N LYS A 173 14.80 4.86 2.34
CA LYS A 173 16.09 5.06 1.69
C LYS A 173 16.02 6.22 0.71
N SER A 174 17.15 6.78 0.36
CA SER A 174 17.23 7.86 -0.62
C SER A 174 16.71 7.43 -1.99
N ALA A 175 16.20 8.39 -2.78
CA ALA A 175 15.76 8.10 -4.15
C ALA A 175 16.84 7.47 -5.01
N VAL A 176 18.11 7.83 -4.79
CA VAL A 176 19.27 7.26 -5.50
C VAL A 176 19.46 5.77 -5.17
N GLU A 177 19.41 5.40 -3.89
CA GLU A 177 19.51 4.00 -3.45
C GLU A 177 18.35 3.16 -3.96
N LEU A 178 17.13 3.70 -3.87
CA LEU A 178 15.91 3.04 -4.31
C LEU A 178 15.91 2.84 -5.83
N LYS A 179 16.30 3.87 -6.60
CA LYS A 179 16.42 3.76 -8.05
C LYS A 179 17.40 2.65 -8.44
N LYS A 180 18.60 2.62 -7.82
CA LYS A 180 19.59 1.57 -8.05
C LYS A 180 19.05 0.18 -7.71
N LEU A 181 18.30 0.04 -6.60
CA LEU A 181 17.68 -1.23 -6.21
C LEU A 181 16.72 -1.74 -7.30
N TYR A 182 15.77 -0.93 -7.73
CA TYR A 182 14.75 -1.33 -8.69
C TYR A 182 15.31 -1.57 -10.09
N GLU A 183 16.20 -0.69 -10.57
CA GLU A 183 16.86 -0.85 -11.87
C GLU A 183 17.74 -2.10 -11.95
N SER A 184 18.40 -2.49 -10.85
CA SER A 184 19.20 -3.73 -10.81
C SER A 184 18.37 -5.00 -11.00
N LEU A 185 17.07 -4.91 -10.78
CA LEU A 185 16.08 -5.99 -10.95
C LEU A 185 15.21 -5.79 -12.20
N ASN A 186 15.65 -4.91 -13.12
CA ASN A 186 14.92 -4.57 -14.35
C ASN A 186 13.52 -3.98 -14.11
N VAL A 187 13.25 -3.43 -12.93
CA VAL A 187 12.04 -2.64 -12.61
C VAL A 187 12.33 -1.20 -12.98
N THR A 188 11.93 -0.79 -14.17
CA THR A 188 12.32 0.47 -14.82
C THR A 188 11.10 1.32 -15.20
N PRO A 189 11.23 2.67 -15.31
CA PRO A 189 10.09 3.56 -15.54
C PRO A 189 9.45 3.49 -16.92
N ASP A 190 10.08 2.83 -17.88
CA ASP A 190 9.55 2.57 -19.23
C ASP A 190 8.49 1.46 -19.25
N LYS A 191 8.42 0.65 -18.17
CA LYS A 191 7.43 -0.42 -18.02
C LYS A 191 6.28 0.01 -17.14
N GLU A 192 5.12 -0.63 -17.32
CA GLU A 192 4.07 -0.60 -16.31
C GLU A 192 4.46 -1.56 -15.17
N VAL A 193 4.50 -1.04 -13.94
CA VAL A 193 4.83 -1.84 -12.76
C VAL A 193 3.54 -2.17 -11.99
N ILE A 194 3.32 -3.44 -11.71
CA ILE A 194 2.19 -3.91 -10.89
C ILE A 194 2.76 -4.50 -9.61
N THR A 195 2.47 -3.88 -8.47
CA THR A 195 2.93 -4.33 -7.16
C THR A 195 1.86 -5.19 -6.48
N TYR A 196 2.27 -6.26 -5.79
CA TYR A 196 1.38 -7.05 -4.95
C TYR A 196 2.10 -7.60 -3.71
N CYS A 197 1.34 -7.95 -2.67
CA CYS A 197 1.88 -8.57 -1.45
C CYS A 197 0.98 -9.71 -0.92
N GLY A 198 0.68 -9.75 0.36
CA GLY A 198 -0.33 -10.64 0.95
C GLY A 198 -1.74 -10.14 0.74
N ILE A 199 -2.04 -8.91 1.15
CA ILE A 199 -3.37 -8.30 1.16
C ILE A 199 -3.42 -6.84 0.65
N GLY A 200 -2.34 -6.30 0.09
CA GLY A 200 -2.28 -4.99 -0.57
C GLY A 200 -1.52 -3.88 0.15
N GLU A 201 -1.38 -3.91 1.48
CA GLU A 201 -0.79 -2.82 2.27
C GLU A 201 0.71 -2.64 2.04
N ARG A 202 1.49 -3.72 1.99
CA ARG A 202 2.92 -3.68 1.66
C ARG A 202 3.14 -3.30 0.20
N ALA A 203 2.24 -3.73 -0.68
CA ALA A 203 2.24 -3.37 -2.10
C ALA A 203 2.00 -1.88 -2.32
N ALA A 204 1.08 -1.28 -1.55
CA ALA A 204 0.81 0.15 -1.59
C ALA A 204 2.05 0.98 -1.17
N TYR A 205 2.90 0.44 -0.30
CA TYR A 205 4.15 1.12 0.06
C TYR A 205 5.14 1.15 -1.12
N THR A 206 5.35 0.03 -1.79
CA THR A 206 6.17 -0.02 -3.01
C THR A 206 5.58 0.85 -4.12
N TRP A 207 4.25 0.81 -4.29
CA TRP A 207 3.56 1.69 -5.22
C TRP A 207 3.83 3.18 -4.92
N PHE A 208 3.76 3.59 -3.64
CA PHE A 208 4.09 4.95 -3.21
C PHE A 208 5.53 5.32 -3.57
N VAL A 209 6.50 4.46 -3.27
CA VAL A 209 7.91 4.69 -3.56
C VAL A 209 8.14 4.86 -5.06
N LEU A 210 7.64 3.93 -5.87
CA LEU A 210 7.84 3.98 -7.31
C LEU A 210 7.17 5.22 -7.93
N LYS A 211 5.91 5.49 -7.58
CA LYS A 211 5.14 6.55 -8.21
C LYS A 211 5.52 7.95 -7.71
N TYR A 212 5.66 8.14 -6.39
CA TYR A 212 5.82 9.47 -5.79
C TYR A 212 7.26 9.84 -5.44
N LEU A 213 8.10 8.86 -5.10
CA LEU A 213 9.48 9.15 -4.76
C LEU A 213 10.42 9.00 -5.98
N LEU A 214 10.17 8.02 -6.85
CA LEU A 214 10.96 7.77 -8.05
C LEU A 214 10.32 8.31 -9.34
N GLY A 215 9.06 8.74 -9.30
CA GLY A 215 8.40 9.38 -10.44
C GLY A 215 8.03 8.43 -11.59
N TYR A 216 7.84 7.15 -11.33
CA TYR A 216 7.43 6.19 -12.37
C TYR A 216 6.04 6.54 -12.89
N PRO A 217 5.83 6.65 -14.19
CA PRO A 217 4.55 7.11 -14.74
C PRO A 217 3.43 6.08 -14.56
N ASN A 218 3.73 4.80 -14.74
CA ASN A 218 2.75 3.72 -14.81
C ASN A 218 2.97 2.71 -13.69
N VAL A 219 2.33 2.93 -12.54
CA VAL A 219 2.40 2.01 -11.39
C VAL A 219 1.00 1.71 -10.90
N LYS A 220 0.66 0.45 -10.79
CA LYS A 220 -0.60 -0.06 -10.24
C LYS A 220 -0.35 -0.88 -8.98
N SER A 221 -1.28 -0.85 -8.04
CA SER A 221 -1.33 -1.78 -6.92
C SER A 221 -2.40 -2.84 -7.18
N TYR A 222 -2.03 -4.10 -7.13
CA TYR A 222 -2.95 -5.23 -7.09
C TYR A 222 -3.25 -5.54 -5.62
N ASP A 223 -4.28 -4.91 -5.09
CA ASP A 223 -4.63 -4.99 -3.67
C ASP A 223 -5.26 -6.33 -3.25
N GLY A 224 -5.88 -7.07 -4.18
CA GLY A 224 -6.31 -8.46 -3.95
C GLY A 224 -5.15 -9.37 -3.58
N SER A 225 -3.99 -9.14 -4.20
CA SER A 225 -2.70 -9.70 -3.84
C SER A 225 -2.69 -11.24 -3.77
N TRP A 226 -1.76 -11.81 -2.99
CA TRP A 226 -1.61 -13.26 -2.87
C TRP A 226 -2.81 -13.95 -2.23
N LEU A 227 -3.50 -13.27 -1.30
CA LEU A 227 -4.70 -13.84 -0.68
C LEU A 227 -5.82 -14.08 -1.70
N GLU A 228 -5.99 -13.22 -2.68
CA GLU A 228 -6.91 -13.45 -3.79
C GLU A 228 -6.33 -14.47 -4.77
N TRP A 229 -5.10 -14.28 -5.22
CA TRP A 229 -4.46 -15.11 -6.25
C TRP A 229 -4.28 -16.56 -5.84
N GLY A 230 -3.64 -16.80 -4.68
CA GLY A 230 -3.30 -18.13 -4.18
C GLY A 230 -4.49 -18.94 -3.67
N ASN A 231 -5.65 -18.30 -3.46
CA ASN A 231 -6.90 -18.96 -3.06
C ASN A 231 -7.85 -19.18 -4.25
N THR A 232 -7.55 -18.63 -5.41
CA THR A 232 -8.39 -18.80 -6.61
C THR A 232 -8.01 -20.06 -7.36
N ILE A 233 -8.96 -21.00 -7.47
CA ILE A 233 -8.77 -22.26 -8.18
C ILE A 233 -8.45 -21.98 -9.67
N GLY A 234 -7.40 -22.64 -10.17
CA GLY A 234 -6.97 -22.54 -11.57
C GLY A 234 -6.03 -21.37 -11.89
N ASN A 235 -5.67 -20.55 -10.93
CA ASN A 235 -4.60 -19.58 -11.14
C ASN A 235 -3.23 -20.27 -11.19
N PRO A 236 -2.35 -19.89 -12.12
CA PRO A 236 -0.99 -20.43 -12.19
C PRO A 236 -0.13 -19.93 -11.02
N ILE A 237 0.74 -20.82 -10.52
CA ILE A 237 1.67 -20.52 -9.42
C ILE A 237 3.04 -21.01 -9.81
N GLU A 238 4.05 -20.19 -9.54
CA GLU A 238 5.48 -20.52 -9.64
C GLU A 238 6.09 -20.64 -8.22
N LYS A 239 7.15 -21.48 -8.07
CA LYS A 239 7.84 -21.72 -6.79
C LYS A 239 9.34 -21.65 -6.97
#